data_516b15f3a137a73fd9378c2993b559cc
#
_entry.id   516b15f3a137a73fd9378c2993b559cc
#
_cell.length_a   1.000
_cell.length_b   1.000
_cell.length_c   1.000
_cell.angle_alpha   90.00
_cell.angle_beta   90.00
_cell.angle_gamma   90.00
#
_symmetry.space_group_name_H-M   'P 1'
#
loop_
_entity.id
_entity.type
_entity.pdbx_description
1 polymer ?
#
loop_
_entity_poly.entity_id
_entity_poly.type
_entity_poly.pdbx_seq_one_letter_code
_entity_poly.pdbx_strand_id
1 'polypeptide(L)'
;MISHSVSTKNCCGRNAMARGSRSSGSRCRGFSLPELLISMAVLTVIAGGVISIISYNQQTFGQTELQSDMYENVRAVAELMAQEIGQAGFVDLPGMPAGGPTLSGGVTFNSTTATTVAVSSTTSMYVGEILLVDAGTNEEPVTLTAVTSTSISATSLLSGNYPAHASGAVIHAVGVSPNGIVSPVYTATTSSTLGSVPCVTVPTGVTNTATDGSTCNVLNLWGDLNSDGSLEYVRYTFNTPATATATGTLTRSVTTITPGANTISTSQTLLSTLIQNPPNSALASPYNSYPAPCLQYDLSTQAINGLTYNIIANIGLTISVQSLKPNPVTGQYLKMTKSFLDLSPRNILAGYEQANWGDATRLQAMPPNVTLY
;
A
#
# COMPACT_ATOMS: atom_id res chain seq x y z
N MET A 1 -2.96 -17.98 32.15
CA MET A 1 -3.22 -18.28 33.56
C MET A 1 -2.55 -19.60 33.91
N ILE A 2 -1.35 -19.57 34.41
CA ILE A 2 -0.72 -20.71 35.08
C ILE A 2 -0.05 -20.13 36.32
N SER A 3 -0.64 -20.45 37.46
CA SER A 3 -0.20 -20.08 38.80
C SER A 3 0.82 -21.11 39.30
N HIS A 4 2.02 -20.69 39.60
CA HIS A 4 2.96 -21.52 40.38
C HIS A 4 3.00 -21.04 41.84
N SER A 5 2.40 -21.88 42.67
CA SER A 5 2.47 -21.81 44.13
C SER A 5 3.85 -22.27 44.65
N VAL A 6 4.55 -21.40 45.37
CA VAL A 6 5.74 -21.78 46.13
C VAL A 6 5.34 -22.10 47.56
N SER A 7 5.51 -23.36 47.90
CA SER A 7 5.29 -23.90 49.25
C SER A 7 6.49 -23.67 50.15
N THR A 8 6.31 -22.86 51.16
CA THR A 8 7.24 -22.74 52.30
C THR A 8 7.02 -23.85 53.33
N LYS A 9 7.99 -24.72 53.51
CA LYS A 9 8.01 -25.66 54.61
C LYS A 9 8.82 -25.13 55.76
N ASN A 10 8.12 -24.74 56.82
CA ASN A 10 8.71 -24.59 58.16
C ASN A 10 9.00 -25.98 58.75
N CYS A 11 10.22 -26.17 59.18
CA CYS A 11 10.54 -27.25 60.11
C CYS A 11 11.19 -26.67 61.37
N CYS A 12 10.37 -26.61 62.40
CA CYS A 12 10.80 -26.45 63.78
C CYS A 12 10.91 -27.85 64.42
N GLY A 13 12.07 -28.20 64.91
CA GLY A 13 12.30 -29.48 65.63
C GLY A 13 13.30 -29.27 66.76
N ARG A 14 12.78 -29.44 67.98
CA ARG A 14 13.43 -29.28 69.29
C ARG A 14 14.37 -30.40 69.63
N ASN A 15 15.35 -30.02 70.43
CA ASN A 15 16.01 -30.73 71.58
C ASN A 15 16.90 -31.96 71.32
N ALA A 16 18.14 -31.80 71.65
CA ALA A 16 18.72 -32.66 72.68
C ALA A 16 20.11 -32.12 73.21
N MET A 17 20.25 -32.11 74.45
CA MET A 17 21.51 -31.86 75.22
C MET A 17 22.56 -32.87 74.84
N ALA A 18 23.83 -32.47 74.77
CA ALA A 18 24.90 -32.84 75.70
C ALA A 18 26.29 -32.83 75.10
N ARG A 19 27.14 -32.35 75.86
CA ARG A 19 28.58 -32.63 75.93
C ARG A 19 29.57 -31.79 75.10
N GLY A 20 30.24 -31.00 75.82
CA GLY A 20 31.47 -30.28 75.59
C GLY A 20 32.37 -30.84 74.48
N SER A 21 32.56 -30.06 73.50
CA SER A 21 33.65 -30.12 72.58
C SER A 21 34.33 -28.75 72.62
N ARG A 22 35.61 -28.75 72.98
CA ARG A 22 36.47 -27.58 73.00
C ARG A 22 36.32 -26.86 71.65
N SER A 23 35.70 -25.69 71.65
CA SER A 23 35.74 -24.80 70.50
C SER A 23 37.19 -24.39 70.25
N SER A 24 37.83 -25.01 69.30
CA SER A 24 39.00 -24.44 68.66
C SER A 24 38.51 -23.10 68.07
N GLY A 25 38.88 -22.03 68.79
CA GLY A 25 38.57 -20.67 68.28
C GLY A 25 39.22 -20.52 66.93
N SER A 26 38.42 -20.65 65.94
CA SER A 26 38.77 -20.18 64.58
C SER A 26 39.04 -18.69 64.69
N ARG A 27 40.34 -18.35 64.84
CA ARG A 27 40.76 -16.96 64.71
C ARG A 27 40.30 -16.46 63.42
N CYS A 28 39.27 -15.62 63.41
CA CYS A 28 38.92 -14.81 62.25
C CYS A 28 40.16 -13.98 61.94
N ARG A 29 40.97 -14.48 61.01
CA ARG A 29 42.09 -13.70 60.47
C ARG A 29 41.41 -12.56 59.68
N GLY A 30 41.45 -11.34 60.20
CA GLY A 30 41.07 -10.15 59.47
C GLY A 30 41.97 -10.03 58.24
N PHE A 31 41.37 -9.56 57.16
CA PHE A 31 42.06 -9.24 55.90
C PHE A 31 43.22 -8.27 56.19
N SER A 32 44.36 -8.55 55.61
CA SER A 32 45.50 -7.61 55.68
C SER A 32 45.21 -6.44 54.69
N LEU A 33 45.63 -5.24 55.04
CA LEU A 33 45.44 -4.05 54.22
C LEU A 33 45.95 -4.21 52.77
N PRO A 34 47.09 -4.86 52.48
CA PRO A 34 47.56 -5.15 51.13
C PRO A 34 46.66 -6.16 50.39
N GLU A 35 46.05 -7.13 51.04
CA GLU A 35 45.18 -8.11 50.48
C GLU A 35 43.86 -7.45 50.00
N LEU A 36 43.35 -6.48 50.75
CA LEU A 36 42.21 -5.68 50.39
C LEU A 36 42.50 -4.78 49.17
N LEU A 37 43.71 -4.18 49.11
CA LEU A 37 44.10 -3.37 47.95
C LEU A 37 44.22 -4.21 46.66
N ILE A 38 44.81 -5.40 46.75
CA ILE A 38 44.95 -6.30 45.61
C ILE A 38 43.56 -6.78 45.13
N SER A 39 42.68 -7.15 46.05
CA SER A 39 41.34 -7.60 45.70
C SER A 39 40.52 -6.49 45.08
N MET A 40 40.61 -5.24 45.56
CA MET A 40 39.96 -4.08 44.91
C MET A 40 40.54 -3.79 43.53
N ALA A 41 41.84 -3.90 43.34
CA ALA A 41 42.46 -3.71 42.03
C ALA A 41 41.99 -4.76 41.02
N VAL A 42 41.95 -6.04 41.40
CA VAL A 42 41.45 -7.13 40.57
C VAL A 42 39.96 -6.94 40.27
N LEU A 43 39.15 -6.59 41.26
CA LEU A 43 37.72 -6.34 41.08
C LEU A 43 37.47 -5.19 40.10
N THR A 44 38.24 -4.12 40.18
CA THR A 44 38.13 -2.97 39.30
C THR A 44 38.43 -3.35 37.83
N VAL A 45 39.46 -4.16 37.60
CA VAL A 45 39.79 -4.66 36.25
C VAL A 45 38.66 -5.55 35.68
N ILE A 46 38.15 -6.47 36.50
CA ILE A 46 37.06 -7.36 36.10
C ILE A 46 35.78 -6.54 35.84
N ALA A 47 35.42 -5.62 36.72
CA ALA A 47 34.24 -4.75 36.55
C ALA A 47 34.37 -3.90 35.30
N GLY A 48 35.54 -3.33 35.00
CA GLY A 48 35.82 -2.60 33.77
C GLY A 48 35.61 -3.46 32.52
N GLY A 49 36.09 -4.69 32.53
CA GLY A 49 35.87 -5.65 31.45
C GLY A 49 34.40 -6.01 31.25
N VAL A 50 33.66 -6.26 32.31
CA VAL A 50 32.22 -6.57 32.26
C VAL A 50 31.41 -5.38 31.72
N ILE A 51 31.68 -4.16 32.20
CA ILE A 51 31.01 -2.94 31.71
C ILE A 51 31.30 -2.74 30.24
N SER A 52 32.52 -2.95 29.76
CA SER A 52 32.90 -2.85 28.36
C SER A 52 32.08 -3.82 27.47
N ILE A 53 31.96 -5.09 27.92
CA ILE A 53 31.18 -6.11 27.20
C ILE A 53 29.69 -5.74 27.15
N ILE A 54 29.12 -5.29 28.26
CA ILE A 54 27.70 -4.86 28.32
C ILE A 54 27.49 -3.68 27.41
N SER A 55 28.34 -2.67 27.40
CA SER A 55 28.24 -1.51 26.55
C SER A 55 28.31 -1.89 25.05
N TYR A 56 29.22 -2.78 24.69
CA TYR A 56 29.34 -3.29 23.33
C TYR A 56 28.07 -4.06 22.90
N ASN A 57 27.55 -4.93 23.78
CA ASN A 57 26.31 -5.65 23.50
C ASN A 57 25.12 -4.70 23.32
N GLN A 58 24.95 -3.68 24.17
CA GLN A 58 23.91 -2.68 24.07
C GLN A 58 23.98 -1.92 22.73
N GLN A 59 25.17 -1.55 22.29
CA GLN A 59 25.37 -0.89 20.99
C GLN A 59 25.00 -1.82 19.83
N THR A 60 25.38 -3.10 19.90
CA THR A 60 25.04 -4.09 18.86
C THR A 60 23.54 -4.35 18.81
N PHE A 61 22.86 -4.47 19.96
CA PHE A 61 21.42 -4.61 20.04
C PHE A 61 20.72 -3.38 19.45
N GLY A 62 21.14 -2.17 19.81
CA GLY A 62 20.58 -0.94 19.24
C GLY A 62 20.76 -0.84 17.72
N GLN A 63 21.88 -1.32 17.17
CA GLN A 63 22.07 -1.40 15.72
C GLN A 63 21.09 -2.39 15.07
N THR A 64 20.90 -3.56 15.66
CA THR A 64 19.99 -4.59 15.14
C THR A 64 18.54 -4.12 15.19
N GLU A 65 18.14 -3.44 16.27
CA GLU A 65 16.83 -2.84 16.43
C GLU A 65 16.55 -1.80 15.32
N LEU A 66 17.46 -0.85 15.10
CA LEU A 66 17.33 0.15 14.04
C LEU A 66 17.19 -0.51 12.64
N GLN A 67 17.92 -1.58 12.41
CA GLN A 67 17.87 -2.31 11.14
C GLN A 67 16.55 -3.06 10.97
N SER A 68 16.02 -3.66 12.04
CA SER A 68 14.72 -4.33 12.06
C SER A 68 13.59 -3.35 11.81
N ASP A 69 13.59 -2.21 12.52
CA ASP A 69 12.57 -1.16 12.35
C ASP A 69 12.50 -0.64 10.90
N MET A 70 13.67 -0.40 10.30
CA MET A 70 13.74 0.04 8.90
C MET A 70 13.13 -1.02 7.96
N TYR A 71 13.44 -2.28 8.21
CA TYR A 71 12.96 -3.41 7.40
C TYR A 71 11.45 -3.57 7.50
N GLU A 72 10.91 -3.52 8.72
CA GLU A 72 9.48 -3.65 8.98
C GLU A 72 8.69 -2.50 8.36
N ASN A 73 9.17 -1.26 8.53
CA ASN A 73 8.51 -0.08 7.96
C ASN A 73 8.45 -0.13 6.42
N VAL A 74 9.56 -0.46 5.76
CA VAL A 74 9.58 -0.56 4.29
C VAL A 74 8.73 -1.71 3.80
N ARG A 75 8.75 -2.85 4.51
CA ARG A 75 7.94 -4.01 4.17
C ARG A 75 6.45 -3.73 4.32
N ALA A 76 6.03 -3.13 5.42
CA ALA A 76 4.62 -2.78 5.66
C ALA A 76 4.07 -1.85 4.57
N VAL A 77 4.86 -0.85 4.17
CA VAL A 77 4.48 0.06 3.07
C VAL A 77 4.40 -0.68 1.74
N ALA A 78 5.37 -1.53 1.44
CA ALA A 78 5.36 -2.29 0.19
C ALA A 78 4.18 -3.28 0.12
N GLU A 79 3.84 -3.93 1.22
CA GLU A 79 2.68 -4.83 1.31
C GLU A 79 1.36 -4.07 1.13
N LEU A 80 1.22 -2.88 1.75
CA LEU A 80 0.06 -2.01 1.55
C LEU A 80 -0.07 -1.58 0.08
N MET A 81 1.02 -1.10 -0.52
CA MET A 81 1.01 -0.72 -1.94
C MET A 81 0.70 -1.91 -2.84
N ALA A 82 1.27 -3.09 -2.57
CA ALA A 82 1.00 -4.29 -3.36
C ALA A 82 -0.47 -4.72 -3.30
N GLN A 83 -1.10 -4.59 -2.13
CA GLN A 83 -2.51 -4.87 -1.95
C GLN A 83 -3.38 -3.90 -2.76
N GLU A 84 -3.15 -2.60 -2.63
CA GLU A 84 -3.94 -1.58 -3.34
C GLU A 84 -3.70 -1.59 -4.86
N ILE A 85 -2.46 -1.82 -5.30
CA ILE A 85 -2.15 -2.03 -6.73
C ILE A 85 -2.91 -3.25 -7.27
N GLY A 86 -2.95 -4.34 -6.49
CA GLY A 86 -3.68 -5.55 -6.86
C GLY A 86 -5.19 -5.34 -7.00
N GLN A 87 -5.76 -4.44 -6.22
CA GLN A 87 -7.19 -4.10 -6.20
C GLN A 87 -7.56 -2.95 -7.13
N ALA A 88 -6.57 -2.23 -7.67
CA ALA A 88 -6.79 -1.07 -8.53
C ALA A 88 -7.72 -1.39 -9.70
N GLY A 89 -8.61 -0.45 -9.99
CA GLY A 89 -9.59 -0.53 -11.07
C GLY A 89 -10.80 -1.42 -10.78
N PHE A 90 -10.85 -2.08 -9.63
CA PHE A 90 -12.03 -2.84 -9.26
C PHE A 90 -13.20 -1.91 -8.94
N VAL A 91 -14.36 -2.19 -9.55
CA VAL A 91 -15.61 -1.45 -9.36
C VAL A 91 -16.65 -2.46 -8.89
N ASP A 92 -17.08 -2.33 -7.66
CA ASP A 92 -18.18 -3.10 -7.09
C ASP A 92 -19.12 -2.15 -6.39
N LEU A 93 -20.28 -1.91 -6.96
CA LEU A 93 -21.37 -1.26 -6.25
C LEU A 93 -22.10 -2.33 -5.42
N PRO A 94 -22.22 -2.16 -4.11
CA PRO A 94 -22.85 -3.14 -3.25
C PRO A 94 -24.33 -3.29 -3.65
N GLY A 95 -24.61 -4.29 -4.43
CA GLY A 95 -25.97 -4.58 -4.94
C GLY A 95 -26.51 -5.93 -4.48
N MET A 96 -25.71 -6.77 -3.85
CA MET A 96 -26.16 -8.10 -3.46
C MET A 96 -25.43 -8.60 -2.20
N PRO A 97 -26.13 -9.12 -1.21
CA PRO A 97 -27.56 -9.29 -1.03
C PRO A 97 -28.11 -8.29 0.00
N ALA A 98 -29.02 -7.45 -0.27
CA ALA A 98 -29.72 -6.58 0.65
C ALA A 98 -28.99 -5.27 1.04
N GLY A 99 -29.13 -4.26 0.24
CA GLY A 99 -28.81 -2.88 0.59
C GLY A 99 -28.20 -2.04 -0.51
N GLY A 100 -27.99 -2.56 -1.69
CA GLY A 100 -27.51 -1.80 -2.82
C GLY A 100 -28.52 -0.77 -3.34
N PRO A 101 -28.09 0.15 -4.22
CA PRO A 101 -28.99 1.10 -4.84
C PRO A 101 -30.10 0.40 -5.63
N THR A 102 -31.28 0.98 -5.59
CA THR A 102 -32.46 0.45 -6.28
C THR A 102 -33.14 1.54 -7.09
N LEU A 103 -33.87 1.14 -8.12
CA LEU A 103 -34.73 2.05 -8.85
C LEU A 103 -35.87 2.55 -7.95
N SER A 104 -36.10 3.86 -7.89
CA SER A 104 -37.22 4.47 -7.17
C SER A 104 -38.50 4.56 -8.01
N GLY A 105 -38.44 4.21 -9.29
CA GLY A 105 -39.56 4.20 -10.23
C GLY A 105 -39.38 3.16 -11.32
N GLY A 106 -40.47 2.76 -11.96
CA GLY A 106 -40.41 1.87 -13.13
C GLY A 106 -39.76 2.57 -14.33
N VAL A 107 -38.94 1.84 -15.09
CA VAL A 107 -38.22 2.36 -16.25
C VAL A 107 -38.02 1.30 -17.32
N THR A 108 -37.97 1.72 -18.58
CA THR A 108 -37.47 0.94 -19.71
C THR A 108 -36.36 1.77 -20.35
N PHE A 109 -35.15 1.25 -20.37
CA PHE A 109 -34.04 1.93 -21.02
C PHE A 109 -34.06 1.72 -22.53
N ASN A 110 -33.30 2.53 -23.22
CA ASN A 110 -33.24 2.51 -24.69
C ASN A 110 -31.77 2.69 -25.11
N SER A 111 -31.37 2.06 -26.21
CA SER A 111 -29.98 2.15 -26.70
C SER A 111 -29.64 3.46 -27.41
N THR A 112 -30.63 4.21 -27.86
CA THR A 112 -30.44 5.44 -28.67
C THR A 112 -30.70 6.71 -27.90
N THR A 113 -31.54 6.65 -26.85
CA THR A 113 -31.95 7.82 -26.07
C THR A 113 -31.75 7.55 -24.59
N ALA A 114 -31.04 8.43 -23.94
CA ALA A 114 -30.85 8.34 -22.50
C ALA A 114 -32.15 8.50 -21.73
N THR A 115 -32.47 7.55 -20.88
CA THR A 115 -33.67 7.56 -20.03
C THR A 115 -33.28 7.90 -18.61
N THR A 116 -33.96 8.86 -18.00
CA THR A 116 -33.71 9.32 -16.64
C THR A 116 -34.63 8.61 -15.65
N VAL A 117 -34.06 8.09 -14.56
CA VAL A 117 -34.83 7.44 -13.49
C VAL A 117 -34.26 7.85 -12.14
N ALA A 118 -35.14 8.01 -11.13
CA ALA A 118 -34.75 8.22 -9.76
C ALA A 118 -34.24 6.91 -9.14
N VAL A 119 -33.21 7.02 -8.28
CA VAL A 119 -32.58 5.89 -7.58
C VAL A 119 -32.45 6.19 -6.09
N SER A 120 -32.34 5.14 -5.29
CA SER A 120 -32.23 5.28 -3.82
C SER A 120 -30.89 5.87 -3.37
N SER A 121 -29.81 5.68 -4.15
CA SER A 121 -28.49 6.24 -3.92
C SER A 121 -27.72 6.34 -5.23
N THR A 122 -26.89 7.36 -5.37
CA THR A 122 -25.96 7.54 -6.48
C THR A 122 -24.50 7.57 -6.00
N THR A 123 -24.26 7.16 -4.74
CA THR A 123 -22.92 7.09 -4.18
C THR A 123 -22.05 6.17 -5.01
N SER A 124 -20.84 6.60 -5.31
CA SER A 124 -19.85 5.90 -6.15
C SER A 124 -20.23 5.72 -7.63
N MET A 125 -21.40 6.19 -8.07
CA MET A 125 -21.77 6.18 -9.49
C MET A 125 -21.10 7.33 -10.25
N TYR A 126 -20.70 7.08 -11.50
CA TYR A 126 -20.07 8.10 -12.35
C TYR A 126 -20.49 7.97 -13.82
N VAL A 127 -20.33 9.05 -14.57
CA VAL A 127 -20.67 9.08 -16.01
C VAL A 127 -19.72 8.17 -16.79
N GLY A 128 -20.28 7.32 -17.64
CA GLY A 128 -19.56 6.31 -18.42
C GLY A 128 -19.51 4.93 -17.75
N GLU A 129 -19.92 4.81 -16.49
CA GLU A 129 -20.02 3.54 -15.79
C GLU A 129 -21.07 2.62 -16.43
N ILE A 130 -20.80 1.33 -16.45
CA ILE A 130 -21.75 0.31 -16.86
C ILE A 130 -22.39 -0.30 -15.62
N LEU A 131 -23.69 -0.12 -15.49
CA LEU A 131 -24.50 -0.73 -14.44
C LEU A 131 -25.27 -1.93 -14.98
N LEU A 132 -25.49 -2.90 -14.12
CA LEU A 132 -26.43 -3.99 -14.33
C LEU A 132 -27.70 -3.67 -13.54
N VAL A 133 -28.82 -3.54 -14.24
CA VAL A 133 -30.12 -3.25 -13.64
C VAL A 133 -30.97 -4.50 -13.61
N ASP A 134 -31.57 -4.78 -12.46
CA ASP A 134 -32.36 -5.99 -12.18
C ASP A 134 -31.47 -7.26 -12.07
N ALA A 135 -32.06 -8.43 -12.14
CA ALA A 135 -31.40 -9.71 -12.03
C ALA A 135 -32.06 -10.80 -12.87
N GLY A 136 -31.31 -11.83 -13.21
CA GLY A 136 -31.76 -13.00 -13.93
C GLY A 136 -32.12 -12.69 -15.37
N THR A 137 -33.34 -13.08 -15.80
CA THR A 137 -33.78 -12.89 -17.20
C THR A 137 -34.07 -11.43 -17.57
N ASN A 138 -34.22 -10.56 -16.59
CA ASN A 138 -34.48 -9.13 -16.77
C ASN A 138 -33.21 -8.28 -16.55
N GLU A 139 -32.07 -8.90 -16.29
CA GLU A 139 -30.82 -8.17 -16.13
C GLU A 139 -30.47 -7.41 -17.42
N GLU A 140 -30.25 -6.10 -17.28
CA GLU A 140 -29.91 -5.22 -18.39
C GLU A 140 -28.67 -4.41 -18.11
N PRO A 141 -27.63 -4.52 -18.95
CA PRO A 141 -26.47 -3.64 -18.88
C PRO A 141 -26.82 -2.27 -19.47
N VAL A 142 -26.56 -1.21 -18.68
CA VAL A 142 -26.80 0.17 -19.09
C VAL A 142 -25.56 1.02 -18.86
N THR A 143 -25.29 1.98 -19.75
CA THR A 143 -24.20 2.95 -19.58
C THR A 143 -24.74 4.27 -19.07
N LEU A 144 -24.16 4.79 -17.99
CA LEU A 144 -24.53 6.07 -17.41
C LEU A 144 -24.07 7.23 -18.29
N THR A 145 -25.00 8.11 -18.64
CA THR A 145 -24.75 9.34 -19.40
C THR A 145 -24.81 10.59 -18.54
N ALA A 146 -25.53 10.54 -17.42
CA ALA A 146 -25.55 11.57 -16.40
C ALA A 146 -25.86 10.99 -15.02
N VAL A 147 -25.31 11.59 -13.98
CA VAL A 147 -25.53 11.25 -12.57
C VAL A 147 -25.82 12.53 -11.80
N THR A 148 -26.89 12.53 -11.01
CA THR A 148 -27.24 13.60 -10.07
C THR A 148 -27.25 13.02 -8.65
N SER A 149 -27.56 13.80 -7.64
CA SER A 149 -27.64 13.32 -6.26
C SER A 149 -28.78 12.31 -6.01
N THR A 150 -29.79 12.22 -6.90
CA THR A 150 -31.01 11.42 -6.69
C THR A 150 -31.48 10.65 -7.92
N SER A 151 -30.82 10.85 -9.06
CA SER A 151 -31.22 10.20 -10.31
C SER A 151 -30.04 9.88 -11.21
N ILE A 152 -30.24 8.92 -12.08
CA ILE A 152 -29.32 8.56 -13.15
C ILE A 152 -29.99 8.71 -14.49
N SER A 153 -29.22 9.05 -15.52
CA SER A 153 -29.63 8.93 -16.92
C SER A 153 -28.76 7.88 -17.60
N ALA A 154 -29.35 6.93 -18.26
CA ALA A 154 -28.61 5.82 -18.84
C ALA A 154 -29.16 5.41 -20.21
N THR A 155 -28.29 4.77 -21.00
CA THR A 155 -28.64 4.11 -22.26
C THR A 155 -28.39 2.62 -22.15
N SER A 156 -29.30 1.82 -22.70
CA SER A 156 -29.14 0.36 -22.78
C SER A 156 -27.99 -0.04 -23.69
N LEU A 157 -27.26 -1.07 -23.31
CA LEU A 157 -26.27 -1.74 -24.17
C LEU A 157 -26.90 -2.87 -25.00
N LEU A 158 -28.17 -3.19 -24.78
CA LEU A 158 -28.89 -4.17 -25.58
C LEU A 158 -29.28 -3.58 -26.96
N SER A 159 -29.30 -4.43 -27.96
CA SER A 159 -29.75 -4.07 -29.32
C SER A 159 -31.21 -4.47 -29.55
N GLY A 160 -32.16 -3.71 -29.00
CA GLY A 160 -33.59 -4.00 -29.06
C GLY A 160 -34.07 -4.95 -27.94
N ASN A 161 -35.38 -5.06 -27.82
CA ASN A 161 -36.03 -5.88 -26.81
C ASN A 161 -35.66 -5.51 -25.37
N TYR A 162 -35.88 -4.24 -25.02
CA TYR A 162 -35.52 -3.68 -23.72
C TYR A 162 -36.49 -4.16 -22.64
N PRO A 163 -36.00 -4.78 -21.53
CA PRO A 163 -36.88 -5.17 -20.45
C PRO A 163 -37.44 -3.96 -19.71
N ALA A 164 -38.66 -4.12 -19.18
CA ALA A 164 -39.24 -3.13 -18.29
C ALA A 164 -38.87 -3.46 -16.85
N HIS A 165 -38.21 -2.52 -16.17
CA HIS A 165 -37.80 -2.67 -14.76
C HIS A 165 -38.83 -2.03 -13.84
N ALA A 166 -39.15 -2.72 -12.76
CA ALA A 166 -40.07 -2.21 -11.74
C ALA A 166 -39.34 -1.29 -10.75
N SER A 167 -40.08 -0.48 -10.00
CA SER A 167 -39.56 0.19 -8.81
C SER A 167 -39.06 -0.86 -7.81
N GLY A 168 -37.91 -0.63 -7.23
CA GLY A 168 -37.22 -1.57 -6.36
C GLY A 168 -36.25 -2.53 -7.05
N ALA A 169 -36.18 -2.51 -8.39
CA ALA A 169 -35.17 -3.29 -9.10
C ALA A 169 -33.76 -2.90 -8.64
N VAL A 170 -32.93 -3.88 -8.40
CA VAL A 170 -31.57 -3.72 -7.84
C VAL A 170 -30.63 -3.15 -8.93
N ILE A 171 -29.73 -2.29 -8.52
CA ILE A 171 -28.69 -1.77 -9.39
C ILE A 171 -27.35 -2.23 -8.81
N HIS A 172 -26.50 -2.80 -9.65
CA HIS A 172 -25.14 -3.16 -9.26
C HIS A 172 -24.18 -2.90 -10.41
N ALA A 173 -22.93 -2.67 -10.07
CA ALA A 173 -21.83 -2.67 -11.02
C ALA A 173 -20.81 -3.69 -10.53
N VAL A 174 -20.37 -4.54 -11.43
CA VAL A 174 -19.25 -5.43 -11.18
C VAL A 174 -18.34 -5.37 -12.38
N GLY A 175 -17.13 -4.93 -12.17
CA GLY A 175 -16.21 -4.83 -13.27
C GLY A 175 -14.85 -4.30 -12.89
N VAL A 176 -14.05 -4.08 -13.90
CA VAL A 176 -12.68 -3.60 -13.73
C VAL A 176 -12.39 -2.53 -14.77
N SER A 177 -11.79 -1.45 -14.34
CA SER A 177 -11.27 -0.45 -15.27
C SER A 177 -9.85 -0.79 -15.69
N PRO A 178 -9.56 -0.84 -17.00
CA PRO A 178 -8.19 -0.97 -17.49
C PRO A 178 -7.26 0.15 -17.01
N ASN A 179 -7.84 1.30 -16.68
CA ASN A 179 -7.12 2.49 -16.17
C ASN A 179 -7.22 2.65 -14.65
N GLY A 180 -7.43 1.58 -13.89
CA GLY A 180 -7.44 1.61 -12.43
C GLY A 180 -6.14 2.13 -11.81
N ILE A 181 -5.03 1.99 -12.53
CA ILE A 181 -3.81 2.75 -12.33
C ILE A 181 -3.80 3.86 -13.37
N VAL A 182 -3.79 5.12 -12.92
CA VAL A 182 -3.76 6.26 -13.85
C VAL A 182 -2.45 6.23 -14.60
N SER A 183 -2.53 6.11 -15.93
CA SER A 183 -1.36 5.96 -16.79
C SER A 183 -0.36 7.10 -16.61
N PRO A 184 0.95 6.82 -16.51
CA PRO A 184 1.97 7.84 -16.44
C PRO A 184 2.03 8.64 -17.76
N VAL A 185 2.56 9.87 -17.67
CA VAL A 185 2.82 10.70 -18.85
C VAL A 185 3.97 10.11 -19.65
N TYR A 186 3.74 9.82 -20.92
CA TYR A 186 4.78 9.34 -21.84
C TYR A 186 4.43 9.67 -23.29
N THR A 187 5.46 9.69 -24.13
CA THR A 187 5.33 9.78 -25.59
C THR A 187 6.06 8.61 -26.24
N ALA A 188 5.85 8.36 -27.51
CA ALA A 188 6.52 7.29 -28.24
C ALA A 188 8.06 7.40 -28.24
N THR A 189 8.59 8.62 -28.01
CA THR A 189 10.03 8.91 -28.00
C THR A 189 10.57 9.35 -26.65
N THR A 190 9.68 9.78 -25.74
CA THR A 190 10.06 10.28 -24.42
C THR A 190 9.12 9.68 -23.38
N SER A 191 9.67 8.89 -22.46
CA SER A 191 8.95 8.39 -21.30
C SER A 191 9.00 9.43 -20.19
N SER A 192 8.10 9.29 -19.19
CA SER A 192 8.25 10.00 -17.93
C SER A 192 9.62 9.66 -17.33
N THR A 193 10.37 10.69 -16.96
CA THR A 193 11.74 10.51 -16.50
C THR A 193 11.97 11.18 -15.14
N LEU A 194 12.81 10.56 -14.32
CA LEU A 194 13.39 11.21 -13.15
C LEU A 194 14.79 11.69 -13.56
N GLY A 195 14.94 12.99 -13.77
CA GLY A 195 16.13 13.52 -14.42
C GLY A 195 16.22 13.00 -15.85
N SER A 196 17.17 12.10 -16.12
CA SER A 196 17.34 11.45 -17.45
C SER A 196 16.97 9.96 -17.44
N VAL A 197 16.57 9.38 -16.30
CA VAL A 197 16.24 7.95 -16.20
C VAL A 197 14.80 7.71 -16.58
N PRO A 198 14.50 6.88 -17.61
CA PRO A 198 13.15 6.53 -17.98
C PRO A 198 12.48 5.71 -16.83
N CYS A 199 11.24 6.04 -16.50
CA CYS A 199 10.45 5.26 -15.52
C CYS A 199 9.26 4.55 -16.15
N VAL A 200 9.11 4.63 -17.47
CA VAL A 200 8.03 3.95 -18.21
C VAL A 200 8.64 3.17 -19.36
N THR A 201 8.37 1.88 -19.41
CA THR A 201 8.67 1.05 -20.59
C THR A 201 7.46 1.14 -21.52
N VAL A 202 7.61 1.82 -22.64
CA VAL A 202 6.52 2.10 -23.58
C VAL A 202 6.60 1.18 -24.79
N PRO A 203 5.51 0.46 -25.16
CA PRO A 203 5.43 -0.25 -26.42
C PRO A 203 5.54 0.73 -27.63
N THR A 204 6.08 0.25 -28.72
CA THR A 204 6.29 1.07 -29.92
C THR A 204 4.97 1.63 -30.45
N GLY A 205 4.92 2.94 -30.71
CA GLY A 205 3.76 3.63 -31.30
C GLY A 205 2.69 4.07 -30.31
N VAL A 206 2.89 3.88 -29.01
CA VAL A 206 1.93 4.28 -27.97
C VAL A 206 2.33 5.64 -27.37
N THR A 207 1.36 6.51 -27.18
CA THR A 207 1.54 7.83 -26.55
C THR A 207 0.46 8.10 -25.52
N ASN A 208 0.83 8.78 -24.45
CA ASN A 208 -0.11 9.34 -23.47
C ASN A 208 0.34 10.77 -23.13
N THR A 209 -0.48 11.74 -23.44
CA THR A 209 -0.20 13.16 -23.22
C THR A 209 -0.94 13.73 -22.01
N ALA A 210 -1.53 12.89 -21.17
CA ALA A 210 -2.20 13.34 -19.94
C ALA A 210 -1.19 14.04 -19.02
N THR A 211 -1.56 15.19 -18.46
CA THR A 211 -0.70 15.99 -17.57
C THR A 211 -0.75 15.52 -16.11
N ASP A 212 -1.81 14.81 -15.73
CA ASP A 212 -2.13 14.45 -14.33
C ASP A 212 -2.03 12.94 -14.08
N GLY A 213 -1.13 12.26 -14.80
CA GLY A 213 -0.90 10.83 -14.65
C GLY A 213 0.05 10.48 -13.49
N SER A 214 0.23 9.17 -13.27
CA SER A 214 1.32 8.66 -12.44
C SER A 214 2.68 9.11 -12.99
N THR A 215 3.67 9.24 -12.13
CA THR A 215 5.03 9.66 -12.50
C THR A 215 6.06 8.75 -11.83
N CYS A 216 7.34 8.98 -12.06
CA CYS A 216 8.42 8.25 -11.38
C CYS A 216 8.36 8.31 -9.85
N ASN A 217 7.69 9.31 -9.29
CA ASN A 217 7.58 9.57 -7.86
C ASN A 217 6.12 9.68 -7.37
N VAL A 218 5.15 9.51 -8.25
CA VAL A 218 3.72 9.57 -7.89
C VAL A 218 3.01 8.39 -8.53
N LEU A 219 2.31 7.62 -7.69
CA LEU A 219 1.42 6.55 -8.14
C LEU A 219 0.00 6.95 -7.81
N ASN A 220 -0.85 6.99 -8.83
CA ASN A 220 -2.26 7.28 -8.71
C ASN A 220 -3.07 6.02 -9.02
N LEU A 221 -3.90 5.62 -8.08
CA LEU A 221 -4.78 4.45 -8.14
C LEU A 221 -6.23 4.89 -7.93
N TRP A 222 -7.17 4.15 -8.48
CA TRP A 222 -8.57 4.30 -8.13
C TRP A 222 -9.30 2.96 -8.23
N GLY A 223 -10.40 2.83 -7.52
CA GLY A 223 -11.23 1.65 -7.46
C GLY A 223 -11.89 1.51 -6.11
N ASP A 224 -12.60 0.43 -5.89
CA ASP A 224 -13.02 -0.02 -4.56
C ASP A 224 -11.85 -0.81 -3.93
N LEU A 225 -10.93 -0.05 -3.31
CA LEU A 225 -9.65 -0.59 -2.83
C LEU A 225 -9.76 -1.30 -1.48
N ASN A 226 -10.87 -1.11 -0.77
CA ASN A 226 -11.13 -1.69 0.54
C ASN A 226 -12.33 -2.65 0.54
N SER A 227 -12.99 -2.83 -0.63
CA SER A 227 -14.16 -3.69 -0.83
C SER A 227 -15.35 -3.31 0.05
N ASP A 228 -15.56 -2.00 0.27
CA ASP A 228 -16.72 -1.48 1.00
C ASP A 228 -17.83 -0.93 0.08
N GLY A 229 -17.64 -1.01 -1.25
CA GLY A 229 -18.53 -0.51 -2.27
C GLY A 229 -18.40 0.99 -2.54
N SER A 230 -17.38 1.62 -1.97
CA SER A 230 -17.08 3.03 -2.21
C SER A 230 -15.85 3.15 -3.11
N LEU A 231 -15.97 3.93 -4.18
CA LEU A 231 -14.81 4.19 -5.03
C LEU A 231 -13.89 5.20 -4.37
N GLU A 232 -12.62 4.86 -4.31
CA GLU A 232 -11.57 5.68 -3.74
C GLU A 232 -10.52 6.02 -4.81
N TYR A 233 -9.96 7.22 -4.69
CA TYR A 233 -8.76 7.63 -5.39
C TYR A 233 -7.63 7.72 -4.39
N VAL A 234 -6.57 6.97 -4.63
CA VAL A 234 -5.39 6.91 -3.77
C VAL A 234 -4.17 7.43 -4.52
N ARG A 235 -3.46 8.35 -3.88
CA ARG A 235 -2.21 8.90 -4.39
C ARG A 235 -1.07 8.61 -3.42
N TYR A 236 -0.05 7.94 -3.90
CA TYR A 236 1.24 7.79 -3.24
C TYR A 236 2.21 8.82 -3.79
N THR A 237 2.84 9.61 -2.93
CA THR A 237 3.82 10.61 -3.33
C THR A 237 5.15 10.38 -2.62
N PHE A 238 6.19 10.12 -3.39
CA PHE A 238 7.56 9.95 -2.95
C PHE A 238 8.27 11.29 -3.03
N ASN A 239 8.29 12.03 -1.94
CA ASN A 239 9.04 13.29 -1.80
C ASN A 239 10.51 12.97 -1.51
N THR A 240 11.26 12.54 -2.54
CA THR A 240 12.68 12.24 -2.40
C THR A 240 13.49 13.55 -2.30
N PRO A 241 14.44 13.64 -1.35
CA PRO A 241 15.26 14.84 -1.23
C PRO A 241 16.22 15.00 -2.41
N ALA A 242 16.54 16.23 -2.74
CA ALA A 242 17.52 16.55 -3.79
C ALA A 242 18.98 16.27 -3.38
N THR A 243 19.24 16.15 -2.07
CA THR A 243 20.58 15.92 -1.53
C THR A 243 20.66 14.62 -0.74
N ALA A 244 21.80 13.96 -0.77
CA ALA A 244 22.03 12.67 -0.12
C ALA A 244 22.01 12.71 1.43
N THR A 245 21.99 13.91 2.02
CA THR A 245 22.00 14.13 3.48
C THR A 245 20.63 14.49 4.06
N ALA A 246 19.70 14.91 3.21
CA ALA A 246 18.32 15.22 3.62
C ALA A 246 17.44 13.97 3.61
N THR A 247 16.36 14.02 4.39
CA THR A 247 15.29 13.01 4.38
C THR A 247 14.04 13.59 3.76
N GLY A 248 13.34 12.75 3.01
CA GLY A 248 12.03 13.03 2.46
C GLY A 248 10.95 12.18 3.12
N THR A 249 9.78 12.20 2.51
CA THR A 249 8.59 11.48 3.01
C THR A 249 7.92 10.70 1.90
N LEU A 250 7.36 9.55 2.25
CA LEU A 250 6.33 8.90 1.44
C LEU A 250 4.98 9.18 2.08
N THR A 251 4.09 9.79 1.32
CA THR A 251 2.74 10.11 1.76
C THR A 251 1.72 9.32 0.94
N ARG A 252 0.63 8.92 1.59
CA ARG A 252 -0.56 8.32 0.98
C ARG A 252 -1.73 9.24 1.23
N SER A 253 -2.41 9.67 0.17
CA SER A 253 -3.65 10.45 0.25
C SER A 253 -4.80 9.63 -0.29
N VAL A 254 -5.94 9.69 0.37
CA VAL A 254 -7.17 9.01 -0.04
C VAL A 254 -8.27 10.03 -0.24
N THR A 255 -9.01 9.90 -1.31
CA THR A 255 -10.18 10.72 -1.64
C THR A 255 -11.29 9.79 -2.08
N THR A 256 -12.44 9.85 -1.39
CA THR A 256 -13.62 9.12 -1.85
C THR A 256 -14.18 9.80 -3.10
N ILE A 257 -14.40 9.02 -4.16
CA ILE A 257 -14.94 9.51 -5.42
C ILE A 257 -16.45 9.70 -5.24
N THR A 258 -16.89 10.95 -5.22
CA THR A 258 -18.31 11.30 -5.16
C THR A 258 -18.67 12.20 -6.33
N PRO A 259 -19.86 12.06 -6.94
CA PRO A 259 -20.27 12.94 -8.02
C PRO A 259 -20.21 14.41 -7.61
N GLY A 260 -19.38 15.20 -8.31
CA GLY A 260 -19.27 16.65 -8.12
C GLY A 260 -18.42 17.15 -6.94
N ALA A 261 -17.72 16.26 -6.22
CA ALA A 261 -16.81 16.65 -5.15
C ALA A 261 -15.36 16.29 -5.49
N ASN A 262 -14.42 17.24 -5.24
CA ASN A 262 -12.99 17.08 -5.50
C ASN A 262 -12.18 17.40 -4.23
N THR A 263 -12.53 16.79 -3.11
CA THR A 263 -11.85 17.07 -1.84
C THR A 263 -10.99 15.89 -1.40
N ILE A 264 -9.69 16.12 -1.24
CA ILE A 264 -8.79 15.16 -0.58
C ILE A 264 -9.24 15.04 0.88
N SER A 265 -9.68 13.84 1.27
CA SER A 265 -10.25 13.63 2.60
C SER A 265 -9.20 13.35 3.66
N THR A 266 -8.16 12.60 3.34
CA THR A 266 -7.11 12.22 4.31
C THR A 266 -5.74 12.12 3.64
N SER A 267 -4.71 12.54 4.36
CA SER A 267 -3.32 12.33 3.97
C SER A 267 -2.53 11.78 5.15
N GLN A 268 -1.78 10.73 4.93
CA GLN A 268 -0.97 10.05 5.93
C GLN A 268 0.48 9.94 5.46
N THR A 269 1.42 10.26 6.34
CA THR A 269 2.84 9.98 6.11
C THR A 269 3.14 8.54 6.51
N LEU A 270 3.55 7.74 5.54
CA LEU A 270 3.92 6.32 5.73
C LEU A 270 5.39 6.16 6.11
N LEU A 271 6.28 6.95 5.49
CA LEU A 271 7.71 6.97 5.78
C LEU A 271 8.18 8.42 5.89
N SER A 272 8.96 8.73 6.94
CA SER A 272 9.56 10.05 7.17
C SER A 272 11.09 10.08 6.96
N THR A 273 11.67 8.95 6.60
CA THR A 273 13.12 8.77 6.48
C THR A 273 13.54 8.38 5.06
N LEU A 274 12.73 8.73 4.08
CA LEU A 274 13.01 8.46 2.67
C LEU A 274 14.28 9.21 2.25
N ILE A 275 15.16 8.51 1.55
CA ILE A 275 16.36 9.10 0.95
C ILE A 275 16.36 8.84 -0.55
N GLN A 276 17.22 9.56 -1.28
CA GLN A 276 17.40 9.33 -2.69
C GLN A 276 17.88 7.90 -2.96
N ASN A 277 17.30 7.23 -3.95
CA ASN A 277 17.74 5.90 -4.36
C ASN A 277 19.17 5.97 -4.92
N PRO A 278 19.99 4.93 -4.73
CA PRO A 278 21.29 4.85 -5.38
C PRO A 278 21.15 4.77 -6.90
N PRO A 279 22.14 5.19 -7.66
CA PRO A 279 22.19 4.97 -9.10
C PRO A 279 22.13 3.47 -9.44
N ASN A 280 21.42 3.14 -10.51
CA ASN A 280 21.38 1.76 -11.01
C ASN A 280 22.50 1.52 -11.99
N SER A 281 23.60 0.92 -11.53
CA SER A 281 24.78 0.63 -12.34
C SER A 281 24.56 -0.38 -13.48
N ALA A 282 23.42 -1.12 -13.46
CA ALA A 282 23.06 -2.04 -14.54
C ALA A 282 22.47 -1.34 -15.76
N LEU A 283 22.08 -0.07 -15.64
CA LEU A 283 21.58 0.71 -16.77
C LEU A 283 22.74 1.16 -17.68
N ALA A 284 22.42 1.32 -18.97
CA ALA A 284 23.36 1.87 -19.92
C ALA A 284 23.71 3.34 -19.61
N SER A 285 24.93 3.79 -19.96
CA SER A 285 25.27 5.22 -19.89
C SER A 285 24.35 6.05 -20.81
N PRO A 286 23.89 7.24 -20.40
CA PRO A 286 24.25 7.98 -19.17
C PRO A 286 23.39 7.62 -17.93
N TYR A 287 22.42 6.72 -18.01
CA TYR A 287 21.42 6.46 -16.97
C TYR A 287 21.99 5.81 -15.71
N ASN A 288 23.14 5.15 -15.83
CA ASN A 288 23.82 4.47 -14.72
C ASN A 288 24.40 5.42 -13.64
N SER A 289 24.42 6.72 -13.90
CA SER A 289 24.89 7.75 -12.95
C SER A 289 23.79 8.50 -12.23
N TYR A 290 22.54 8.33 -12.66
CA TYR A 290 21.39 8.99 -12.04
C TYR A 290 20.72 8.11 -10.98
N PRO A 291 20.09 8.71 -9.98
CA PRO A 291 19.30 7.97 -8.98
C PRO A 291 18.23 7.12 -9.65
N ALA A 292 18.06 5.90 -9.19
CA ALA A 292 16.97 5.05 -9.65
C ALA A 292 15.61 5.69 -9.30
N PRO A 293 14.61 5.66 -10.19
CA PRO A 293 13.27 6.14 -9.89
C PRO A 293 12.63 5.28 -8.79
N CYS A 294 11.72 5.87 -8.00
CA CYS A 294 10.98 5.12 -6.99
C CYS A 294 9.98 4.16 -7.63
N LEU A 295 9.39 4.56 -8.76
CA LEU A 295 8.41 3.80 -9.50
C LEU A 295 8.87 3.59 -10.94
N GLN A 296 8.72 2.37 -11.43
CA GLN A 296 8.92 1.99 -12.83
C GLN A 296 7.67 1.28 -13.33
N TYR A 297 7.20 1.62 -14.52
CA TYR A 297 5.96 1.10 -15.09
C TYR A 297 6.23 0.33 -16.37
N ASP A 298 5.74 -0.89 -16.44
CA ASP A 298 5.72 -1.68 -17.66
C ASP A 298 4.32 -1.62 -18.28
N LEU A 299 4.22 -1.03 -19.47
CA LEU A 299 2.98 -0.97 -20.22
C LEU A 299 2.86 -2.15 -21.18
N SER A 300 1.65 -2.68 -21.26
CA SER A 300 1.26 -3.69 -22.22
C SER A 300 0.08 -3.18 -23.05
N THR A 301 0.13 -3.41 -24.34
CA THR A 301 -0.95 -3.08 -25.26
C THR A 301 -1.76 -4.34 -25.53
N GLN A 302 -3.04 -4.23 -25.31
CA GLN A 302 -3.96 -5.34 -25.42
C GLN A 302 -5.17 -4.97 -26.30
N ALA A 303 -5.71 -5.91 -27.04
CA ALA A 303 -6.88 -5.71 -27.91
C ALA A 303 -8.06 -6.56 -27.42
N ILE A 304 -9.20 -5.92 -27.18
CA ILE A 304 -10.48 -6.58 -26.87
C ILE A 304 -11.56 -6.06 -27.81
N ASN A 305 -12.24 -6.96 -28.48
CA ASN A 305 -13.36 -6.61 -29.36
C ASN A 305 -13.02 -5.48 -30.36
N GLY A 306 -11.78 -5.45 -30.86
CA GLY A 306 -11.32 -4.43 -31.81
C GLY A 306 -10.92 -3.08 -31.18
N LEU A 307 -11.06 -2.92 -29.87
CA LEU A 307 -10.54 -1.78 -29.11
C LEU A 307 -9.17 -2.09 -28.53
N THR A 308 -8.27 -1.11 -28.54
CA THR A 308 -6.92 -1.25 -28.02
C THR A 308 -6.83 -0.55 -26.67
N TYR A 309 -6.38 -1.29 -25.65
CA TYR A 309 -6.17 -0.78 -24.30
C TYR A 309 -4.68 -0.82 -23.97
N ASN A 310 -4.18 0.27 -23.41
CA ASN A 310 -2.84 0.34 -22.86
C ASN A 310 -2.96 0.20 -21.34
N ILE A 311 -2.53 -0.93 -20.82
CA ILE A 311 -2.61 -1.25 -19.39
C ILE A 311 -1.21 -1.25 -18.78
N ILE A 312 -1.13 -0.89 -17.51
CA ILE A 312 0.07 -1.12 -16.73
C ILE A 312 0.07 -2.59 -16.32
N ALA A 313 1.00 -3.36 -16.89
CA ALA A 313 1.11 -4.78 -16.62
C ALA A 313 1.85 -5.04 -15.32
N ASN A 314 2.81 -4.17 -14.98
CA ASN A 314 3.67 -4.33 -13.83
C ASN A 314 4.21 -2.99 -13.32
N ILE A 315 4.45 -2.91 -12.01
CA ILE A 315 5.09 -1.77 -11.34
C ILE A 315 6.29 -2.26 -10.55
N GLY A 316 7.46 -1.73 -10.88
CA GLY A 316 8.66 -1.85 -10.05
C GLY A 316 8.68 -0.74 -9.00
N LEU A 317 8.89 -1.09 -7.74
CA LEU A 317 9.01 -0.17 -6.61
C LEU A 317 10.40 -0.24 -6.02
N THR A 318 11.11 0.88 -5.93
CA THR A 318 12.41 0.97 -5.26
C THR A 318 12.35 2.04 -4.17
N ILE A 319 12.60 1.63 -2.94
CA ILE A 319 12.55 2.50 -1.76
C ILE A 319 13.89 2.47 -1.05
N SER A 320 14.47 3.65 -0.82
CA SER A 320 15.65 3.84 0.02
C SER A 320 15.29 4.65 1.25
N VAL A 321 15.67 4.16 2.41
CA VAL A 321 15.43 4.80 3.70
C VAL A 321 16.70 4.86 4.52
N GLN A 322 16.74 5.78 5.49
CA GLN A 322 17.77 5.78 6.52
C GLN A 322 17.15 5.61 7.91
N SER A 323 17.98 5.22 8.87
CA SER A 323 17.54 5.08 10.27
C SER A 323 17.14 6.44 10.86
N LEU A 324 16.20 6.43 11.82
CA LEU A 324 15.79 7.64 12.54
C LEU A 324 16.90 8.20 13.44
N LYS A 325 17.78 7.33 13.93
CA LYS A 325 18.90 7.66 14.80
C LYS A 325 20.20 7.16 14.19
N PRO A 326 21.32 7.81 14.48
CA PRO A 326 22.61 7.29 14.08
C PRO A 326 22.91 5.95 14.75
N ASN A 327 23.62 5.08 14.05
CA ASN A 327 24.12 3.82 14.58
C ASN A 327 25.02 4.09 15.80
N PRO A 328 24.74 3.51 16.96
CA PRO A 328 25.50 3.76 18.18
C PRO A 328 26.97 3.30 18.10
N VAL A 329 27.31 2.40 17.16
CA VAL A 329 28.69 1.92 16.95
C VAL A 329 29.49 2.86 16.07
N THR A 330 28.90 3.30 14.95
CA THR A 330 29.61 4.07 13.91
C THR A 330 29.33 5.56 13.93
N GLY A 331 28.28 6.00 14.64
CA GLY A 331 27.80 7.38 14.62
C GLY A 331 27.16 7.81 13.30
N GLN A 332 27.06 6.92 12.31
CA GLN A 332 26.46 7.20 11.00
C GLN A 332 25.03 6.67 10.90
N TYR A 333 24.20 7.31 10.10
CA TYR A 333 22.87 6.78 9.82
C TYR A 333 22.98 5.52 8.96
N LEU A 334 22.26 4.46 9.36
CA LEU A 334 22.12 3.26 8.54
C LEU A 334 21.25 3.59 7.33
N LYS A 335 21.64 3.09 6.17
CA LYS A 335 20.89 3.25 4.91
C LYS A 335 20.52 1.88 4.36
N MET A 336 19.31 1.77 3.84
CA MET A 336 18.80 0.55 3.25
C MET A 336 18.02 0.88 1.97
N THR A 337 18.25 0.10 0.93
CA THR A 337 17.48 0.13 -0.32
C THR A 337 16.79 -1.21 -0.52
N LYS A 338 15.51 -1.18 -0.84
CA LYS A 338 14.71 -2.34 -1.22
C LYS A 338 14.04 -2.10 -2.55
N SER A 339 14.09 -3.11 -3.41
CA SER A 339 13.39 -3.11 -4.70
C SER A 339 12.41 -4.27 -4.74
N PHE A 340 11.20 -3.97 -5.16
CA PHE A 340 10.11 -4.89 -5.42
C PHE A 340 9.78 -4.75 -6.91
N LEU A 341 10.13 -5.73 -7.71
CA LEU A 341 10.15 -5.60 -9.16
C LEU A 341 8.89 -6.08 -9.87
N ASP A 342 7.89 -6.55 -9.11
CA ASP A 342 6.77 -7.28 -9.70
C ASP A 342 5.46 -7.05 -8.94
N LEU A 343 5.05 -5.79 -8.89
CA LEU A 343 3.75 -5.41 -8.33
C LEU A 343 2.72 -5.38 -9.47
N SER A 344 1.95 -6.44 -9.59
CA SER A 344 1.00 -6.64 -10.68
C SER A 344 -0.41 -6.21 -10.29
N PRO A 345 -1.13 -5.42 -11.11
CA PRO A 345 -2.51 -5.04 -10.89
C PRO A 345 -3.44 -6.21 -11.27
N ARG A 346 -3.59 -7.16 -10.35
CA ARG A 346 -4.23 -8.46 -10.61
C ARG A 346 -5.67 -8.33 -11.08
N ASN A 347 -6.44 -7.39 -10.52
CA ASN A 347 -7.83 -7.20 -10.90
C ASN A 347 -7.95 -6.67 -12.33
N ILE A 348 -7.09 -5.73 -12.73
CA ILE A 348 -7.04 -5.20 -14.10
C ILE A 348 -6.77 -6.34 -15.09
N LEU A 349 -5.79 -7.19 -14.79
CA LEU A 349 -5.44 -8.33 -15.65
C LEU A 349 -6.57 -9.37 -15.72
N ALA A 350 -7.17 -9.69 -14.57
CA ALA A 350 -8.29 -10.64 -14.51
C ALA A 350 -9.53 -10.14 -15.25
N GLY A 351 -9.91 -8.86 -15.08
CA GLY A 351 -11.03 -8.25 -15.81
C GLY A 351 -10.79 -8.22 -17.31
N TYR A 352 -9.55 -8.06 -17.70
CA TYR A 352 -9.09 -8.11 -19.05
C TYR A 352 -9.29 -9.50 -19.69
N GLU A 353 -8.89 -10.57 -18.99
CA GLU A 353 -9.11 -11.94 -19.43
C GLU A 353 -10.60 -12.28 -19.57
N GLN A 354 -11.42 -11.84 -18.61
CA GLN A 354 -12.88 -12.01 -18.66
C GLN A 354 -13.49 -11.32 -19.89
N ALA A 355 -13.07 -10.10 -20.20
CA ALA A 355 -13.55 -9.38 -21.36
C ALA A 355 -13.16 -10.06 -22.68
N ASN A 356 -12.00 -10.70 -22.75
CA ASN A 356 -11.59 -11.51 -23.89
C ASN A 356 -12.47 -12.76 -24.09
N TRP A 357 -13.08 -13.28 -23.03
CA TRP A 357 -13.98 -14.43 -23.12
C TRP A 357 -15.44 -14.04 -23.49
N GLY A 358 -15.70 -12.75 -23.70
CA GLY A 358 -16.99 -12.24 -24.19
C GLY A 358 -17.72 -11.30 -23.23
N ASP A 359 -17.23 -11.12 -22.00
CA ASP A 359 -17.86 -10.26 -21.00
C ASP A 359 -17.33 -8.81 -21.05
N ALA A 360 -17.34 -8.20 -22.24
CA ALA A 360 -16.84 -6.83 -22.42
C ALA A 360 -17.61 -5.78 -21.61
N THR A 361 -18.84 -6.08 -21.18
CA THR A 361 -19.64 -5.25 -20.27
C THR A 361 -19.03 -5.14 -18.85
N ARG A 362 -18.05 -5.96 -18.52
CA ARG A 362 -17.28 -5.90 -17.27
C ARG A 362 -16.13 -4.87 -17.32
N LEU A 363 -15.82 -4.32 -18.49
CA LEU A 363 -14.80 -3.27 -18.60
C LEU A 363 -15.43 -1.91 -18.31
N GLN A 364 -15.06 -1.34 -17.17
CA GLN A 364 -15.53 -0.06 -16.71
C GLN A 364 -14.69 1.10 -17.25
N ALA A 365 -15.32 2.20 -17.62
CA ALA A 365 -14.64 3.44 -17.95
C ALA A 365 -13.98 4.05 -16.68
N MET A 366 -12.95 4.85 -16.87
CA MET A 366 -12.40 5.65 -15.77
C MET A 366 -13.36 6.80 -15.43
N PRO A 367 -13.65 7.07 -14.15
CA PRO A 367 -14.45 8.22 -13.78
C PRO A 367 -13.86 9.52 -14.35
N PRO A 368 -14.66 10.41 -14.94
CA PRO A 368 -14.13 11.62 -15.59
C PRO A 368 -13.41 12.58 -14.61
N ASN A 369 -13.68 12.46 -13.31
CA ASN A 369 -13.10 13.33 -12.27
C ASN A 369 -11.79 12.79 -11.70
N VAL A 370 -11.36 11.57 -12.03
CA VAL A 370 -10.13 10.96 -11.48
C VAL A 370 -8.88 11.77 -11.83
N THR A 371 -8.85 12.42 -12.97
CA THR A 371 -7.73 13.28 -13.39
C THR A 371 -7.69 14.65 -12.69
N LEU A 372 -8.71 14.99 -11.89
CA LEU A 372 -8.82 16.26 -11.16
C LEU A 372 -8.37 16.17 -9.70
N TYR A 373 -8.07 14.99 -9.20
CA TYR A 373 -7.55 14.75 -7.85
C TYR A 373 -6.02 14.71 -7.87
#